data_15f2301bafb9a359460ca8d2db851b38
#
_entry.id   15f2301bafb9a359460ca8d2db851b38
#
_cell.length_a   1.000
_cell.length_b   1.000
_cell.length_c   1.000
_cell.angle_alpha   90.00
_cell.angle_beta   90.00
_cell.angle_gamma   90.00
#
_symmetry.space_group_name_H-M   'P 1'
#
loop_
_entity.id
_entity.type
_entity.pdbx_description
1 polymer ?
#
loop_
_entity_poly.entity_id
_entity_poly.type
_entity_poly.pdbx_seq_one_letter_code
_entity_poly.pdbx_strand_id
1 'polypeptide(L)'
;MQQAYYDVAIIGAGVSGCAIARELSRLDVRACVIEAEDDVCCGTSRANSAIVHAGFDAQPGTLMARLNVEGTSLMPDLCQELDVDFSAIGSLVVCTDEKTLPDLHALLERGLANGVPDLRVIGREELLDMEPNVSDAAVAALWAPTAGIVNPFQLTCALAENAAANGVEFRLGERACGLSRGSDGSPWQILTNKAQLAARVVVNAAGVRADEVHAMTSATPLAIAPRRGQYYVLDTCAGTHVRHTVFALPTRLGKGVLVTPTTAGNLLVGPTAEDIDDKDGVDTTAAGLAEVREKAAITVRDVPFRECIRTFSGLRAHREEHDFLIGEAPDAPGFVDCAAIESPGLSASPAIGRHVAGIVAGILGNPPLREGFVATRRGIPDVARMPREEWADLVRERPDYGRVVCRCRTVTEGQIVDAIRAVPGARSVDGVKRRVEAGMGRCQGGFCTPKIMELLAREVPGLEEGSVTKDGAGSPLALGRTKEVDAS
;
A
#
# COMPACT_ATOMS: atom_id res chain seq x y z
N MET A 1 -34.43 -4.19 -10.80
CA MET A 1 -33.43 -3.12 -10.58
C MET A 1 -32.70 -2.91 -11.91
N GLN A 2 -32.49 -1.66 -12.32
CA GLN A 2 -31.75 -1.38 -13.57
C GLN A 2 -30.27 -1.72 -13.34
N GLN A 3 -29.66 -2.49 -14.24
CA GLN A 3 -28.26 -2.86 -14.19
C GLN A 3 -27.39 -1.59 -14.28
N ALA A 4 -26.44 -1.42 -13.36
CA ALA A 4 -25.54 -0.29 -13.41
C ALA A 4 -24.52 -0.48 -14.56
N TYR A 5 -24.31 0.58 -15.33
CA TYR A 5 -23.44 0.59 -16.50
C TYR A 5 -22.29 1.58 -16.30
N TYR A 6 -21.06 1.16 -16.63
CA TYR A 6 -19.83 1.95 -16.53
C TYR A 6 -19.06 1.90 -17.87
N ASP A 7 -18.22 2.89 -18.10
CA ASP A 7 -17.19 2.79 -19.13
C ASP A 7 -16.05 1.89 -18.68
N VAL A 8 -15.67 1.99 -17.38
CA VAL A 8 -14.57 1.20 -16.81
C VAL A 8 -14.98 0.63 -15.45
N ALA A 9 -14.73 -0.66 -15.23
CA ALA A 9 -14.79 -1.30 -13.92
C ALA A 9 -13.38 -1.79 -13.54
N ILE A 10 -12.88 -1.37 -12.37
CA ILE A 10 -11.60 -1.76 -11.82
C ILE A 10 -11.85 -2.77 -10.70
N ILE A 11 -11.23 -3.94 -10.74
CA ILE A 11 -11.35 -4.98 -9.71
C ILE A 11 -10.13 -4.90 -8.79
N GLY A 12 -10.37 -4.51 -7.54
CA GLY A 12 -9.38 -4.32 -6.49
C GLY A 12 -9.08 -2.86 -6.14
N ALA A 13 -9.15 -2.52 -4.82
CA ALA A 13 -8.86 -1.20 -4.27
C ALA A 13 -7.53 -1.16 -3.48
N GLY A 14 -6.53 -1.89 -3.94
CA GLY A 14 -5.14 -1.71 -3.53
C GLY A 14 -4.54 -0.46 -4.16
N VAL A 15 -3.27 -0.15 -3.86
CA VAL A 15 -2.60 1.07 -4.35
C VAL A 15 -2.62 1.19 -5.87
N SER A 16 -2.45 0.08 -6.60
CA SER A 16 -2.50 0.07 -8.07
C SER A 16 -3.90 0.41 -8.59
N GLY A 17 -4.96 -0.25 -8.06
CA GLY A 17 -6.34 0.01 -8.47
C GLY A 17 -6.78 1.44 -8.14
N CYS A 18 -6.38 1.99 -6.98
CA CYS A 18 -6.67 3.37 -6.60
C CYS A 18 -5.90 4.39 -7.45
N ALA A 19 -4.64 4.09 -7.82
CA ALA A 19 -3.86 4.93 -8.74
C ALA A 19 -4.47 4.95 -10.14
N ILE A 20 -4.90 3.79 -10.66
CA ILE A 20 -5.62 3.68 -11.94
C ILE A 20 -6.93 4.47 -11.88
N ALA A 21 -7.71 4.32 -10.81
CA ALA A 21 -8.97 5.03 -10.62
C ALA A 21 -8.78 6.56 -10.65
N ARG A 22 -7.72 7.08 -9.96
CA ARG A 22 -7.39 8.50 -9.99
C ARG A 22 -7.03 8.98 -11.40
N GLU A 23 -6.17 8.26 -12.12
CA GLU A 23 -5.76 8.68 -13.46
C GLU A 23 -6.92 8.59 -14.48
N LEU A 24 -7.79 7.56 -14.37
CA LEU A 24 -9.01 7.47 -15.18
C LEU A 24 -10.01 8.57 -14.85
N SER A 25 -10.06 9.06 -13.61
CA SER A 25 -10.97 10.16 -13.25
C SER A 25 -10.61 11.51 -13.89
N ARG A 26 -9.42 11.62 -14.52
CA ARG A 26 -9.03 12.76 -15.36
C ARG A 26 -9.74 12.78 -16.71
N LEU A 27 -10.29 11.64 -17.11
CA LEU A 27 -11.01 11.47 -18.37
C LEU A 27 -12.53 11.62 -18.15
N ASP A 28 -13.24 12.04 -19.16
CA ASP A 28 -14.71 12.08 -19.10
C ASP A 28 -15.30 10.69 -19.34
N VAL A 29 -15.10 9.83 -18.34
CA VAL A 29 -15.59 8.45 -18.28
C VAL A 29 -16.31 8.19 -16.96
N ARG A 30 -17.27 7.28 -16.98
CA ARG A 30 -17.91 6.76 -15.79
C ARG A 30 -17.17 5.50 -15.33
N ALA A 31 -16.46 5.58 -14.21
CA ALA A 31 -15.68 4.47 -13.67
C ALA A 31 -16.17 4.02 -12.30
N CYS A 32 -16.00 2.73 -11.99
CA CYS A 32 -16.14 2.20 -10.62
C CYS A 32 -14.97 1.31 -10.24
N VAL A 33 -14.74 1.22 -8.93
CA VAL A 33 -13.83 0.27 -8.29
C VAL A 33 -14.66 -0.75 -7.51
N ILE A 34 -14.44 -2.04 -7.76
CA ILE A 34 -15.10 -3.16 -7.08
C ILE A 34 -14.08 -3.78 -6.14
N GLU A 35 -14.35 -3.73 -4.83
CA GLU A 35 -13.44 -4.24 -3.79
C GLU A 35 -14.16 -5.27 -2.91
N ALA A 36 -13.52 -6.42 -2.74
CA ALA A 36 -14.07 -7.52 -1.95
C ALA A 36 -14.18 -7.21 -0.46
N GLU A 37 -13.25 -6.40 0.05
CA GLU A 37 -13.19 -6.01 1.45
C GLU A 37 -14.04 -4.76 1.74
N ASP A 38 -14.25 -4.46 3.03
CA ASP A 38 -15.08 -3.34 3.48
C ASP A 38 -14.43 -1.96 3.33
N ASP A 39 -13.17 -1.92 2.91
CA ASP A 39 -12.39 -0.70 2.77
C ASP A 39 -11.31 -0.85 1.69
N VAL A 40 -10.69 0.26 1.31
CA VAL A 40 -9.50 0.31 0.46
C VAL A 40 -8.25 -0.08 1.25
N CYS A 41 -7.15 -0.42 0.57
CA CYS A 41 -5.88 -0.74 1.23
C CYS A 41 -5.95 -1.97 2.18
N CYS A 42 -6.71 -3.01 1.83
CA CYS A 42 -6.87 -4.19 2.67
C CYS A 42 -5.92 -5.35 2.34
N GLY A 43 -5.34 -5.38 1.13
CA GLY A 43 -4.38 -6.40 0.70
C GLY A 43 -2.91 -6.04 0.97
N THR A 44 -2.02 -6.35 0.02
CA THR A 44 -0.57 -6.10 0.08
C THR A 44 -0.21 -4.62 0.35
N SER A 45 -1.06 -3.68 -0.07
CA SER A 45 -0.83 -2.24 0.11
C SER A 45 -0.74 -1.80 1.57
N ARG A 46 -1.33 -2.54 2.51
CA ARG A 46 -1.22 -2.27 3.97
C ARG A 46 -0.07 -3.01 4.66
N ALA A 47 0.60 -3.92 3.95
CA ALA A 47 1.57 -4.84 4.55
C ALA A 47 2.82 -4.97 3.67
N ASN A 48 3.62 -3.91 3.65
CA ASN A 48 4.83 -3.76 2.87
C ASN A 48 5.89 -2.95 3.64
N SER A 49 7.03 -2.68 3.01
CA SER A 49 8.16 -1.96 3.62
C SER A 49 8.00 -0.43 3.62
N ALA A 50 6.94 0.12 3.04
CA ALA A 50 6.71 1.57 2.91
C ALA A 50 7.80 2.35 2.15
N ILE A 51 8.59 1.67 1.32
CA ILE A 51 9.75 2.23 0.63
C ILE A 51 9.37 2.68 -0.79
N VAL A 52 9.85 3.86 -1.16
CA VAL A 52 9.93 4.34 -2.54
C VAL A 52 11.31 3.99 -3.06
N HIS A 53 11.40 2.88 -3.81
CA HIS A 53 12.66 2.35 -4.34
C HIS A 53 13.15 3.18 -5.52
N ALA A 54 14.45 3.51 -5.56
CA ALA A 54 15.05 4.31 -6.62
C ALA A 54 14.97 3.67 -8.01
N GLY A 55 15.00 2.34 -8.14
CA GLY A 55 14.89 1.64 -9.43
C GLY A 55 16.10 0.85 -9.87
N PHE A 56 17.10 0.68 -9.00
CA PHE A 56 18.39 0.05 -9.35
C PHE A 56 18.33 -1.49 -9.45
N ASP A 57 17.29 -2.14 -8.92
CA ASP A 57 17.29 -3.60 -8.72
C ASP A 57 16.64 -4.38 -9.88
N ALA A 58 15.59 -3.84 -10.49
CA ALA A 58 14.89 -4.49 -11.59
C ALA A 58 15.77 -4.64 -12.84
N GLN A 59 15.56 -5.73 -13.59
CA GLN A 59 16.32 -5.98 -14.81
C GLN A 59 16.06 -4.89 -15.86
N PRO A 60 17.11 -4.34 -16.51
CA PRO A 60 16.95 -3.34 -17.55
C PRO A 60 16.07 -3.84 -18.71
N GLY A 61 15.22 -2.96 -19.22
CA GLY A 61 14.30 -3.26 -20.33
C GLY A 61 12.97 -3.88 -19.89
N THR A 62 12.79 -4.27 -18.62
CA THR A 62 11.52 -4.75 -18.08
C THR A 62 10.54 -3.61 -17.84
N LEU A 63 9.25 -3.93 -17.82
CA LEU A 63 8.19 -2.98 -17.46
C LEU A 63 8.33 -2.52 -16.00
N MET A 64 8.71 -3.44 -15.13
CA MET A 64 9.01 -3.18 -13.71
C MET A 64 10.10 -2.11 -13.56
N ALA A 65 11.23 -2.22 -14.28
CA ALA A 65 12.32 -1.24 -14.23
C ALA A 65 11.84 0.16 -14.64
N ARG A 66 11.17 0.26 -15.80
CA ARG A 66 10.67 1.52 -16.35
C ARG A 66 9.67 2.19 -15.41
N LEU A 67 8.64 1.45 -14.99
CA LEU A 67 7.57 2.02 -14.16
C LEU A 67 8.04 2.33 -12.73
N ASN A 68 9.08 1.64 -12.22
CA ASN A 68 9.65 1.99 -10.93
C ASN A 68 10.36 3.34 -10.97
N VAL A 69 11.27 3.56 -11.92
CA VAL A 69 12.01 4.83 -12.04
C VAL A 69 11.04 6.00 -12.29
N GLU A 70 10.07 5.81 -13.21
CA GLU A 70 9.05 6.81 -13.50
C GLU A 70 8.18 7.08 -12.26
N GLY A 71 7.69 6.05 -11.58
CA GLY A 71 6.84 6.18 -10.38
C GLY A 71 7.57 6.87 -9.23
N THR A 72 8.86 6.56 -9.03
CA THR A 72 9.70 7.20 -8.01
C THR A 72 9.86 8.70 -8.28
N SER A 73 10.03 9.10 -9.54
CA SER A 73 10.12 10.52 -9.91
C SER A 73 8.80 11.28 -9.71
N LEU A 74 7.66 10.62 -9.83
CA LEU A 74 6.33 11.19 -9.67
C LEU A 74 5.88 11.25 -8.21
N MET A 75 6.45 10.43 -7.33
CA MET A 75 5.96 10.24 -5.97
C MET A 75 5.97 11.52 -5.11
N PRO A 76 7.04 12.35 -5.11
CA PRO A 76 7.07 13.55 -4.29
C PRO A 76 5.93 14.54 -4.61
N ASP A 77 5.73 14.83 -5.90
CA ASP A 77 4.69 15.75 -6.36
C ASP A 77 3.30 15.19 -6.06
N LEU A 78 3.08 13.90 -6.31
CA LEU A 78 1.82 13.23 -6.00
C LEU A 78 1.50 13.27 -4.49
N CYS A 79 2.50 13.04 -3.64
CA CYS A 79 2.32 13.10 -2.19
C CYS A 79 2.01 14.53 -1.73
N GLN A 80 2.62 15.55 -2.35
CA GLN A 80 2.30 16.94 -2.09
C GLN A 80 0.87 17.32 -2.55
N GLU A 81 0.46 16.91 -3.76
CA GLU A 81 -0.90 17.14 -4.28
C GLU A 81 -1.97 16.53 -3.37
N LEU A 82 -1.70 15.34 -2.82
CA LEU A 82 -2.66 14.56 -2.06
C LEU A 82 -2.52 14.68 -0.55
N ASP A 83 -1.59 15.51 -0.06
CA ASP A 83 -1.30 15.68 1.38
C ASP A 83 -1.02 14.32 2.06
N VAL A 84 0.03 13.64 1.56
CA VAL A 84 0.50 12.33 2.01
C VAL A 84 1.92 12.43 2.55
N ASP A 85 2.17 11.80 3.68
CA ASP A 85 3.50 11.74 4.29
C ASP A 85 4.51 11.03 3.39
N PHE A 86 5.50 11.78 2.91
CA PHE A 86 6.65 11.30 2.15
C PHE A 86 7.94 11.90 2.70
N SER A 87 9.02 11.12 2.69
CA SER A 87 10.36 11.60 3.08
C SER A 87 11.42 11.05 2.14
N ALA A 88 12.14 11.94 1.48
CA ALA A 88 13.26 11.61 0.59
C ALA A 88 14.53 11.35 1.45
N ILE A 89 14.59 10.18 2.08
CA ILE A 89 15.69 9.79 2.97
C ILE A 89 16.83 9.07 2.25
N GLY A 90 16.65 8.67 1.00
CA GLY A 90 17.61 7.84 0.28
C GLY A 90 17.66 6.38 0.77
N SER A 91 18.48 5.58 0.10
CA SER A 91 18.73 4.20 0.52
C SER A 91 20.19 3.77 0.29
N LEU A 92 20.65 2.86 1.13
CA LEU A 92 22.00 2.29 1.14
C LEU A 92 21.90 0.77 0.96
N VAL A 93 22.55 0.22 -0.06
CA VAL A 93 22.76 -1.23 -0.17
C VAL A 93 24.15 -1.54 0.33
N VAL A 94 24.25 -2.12 1.52
CA VAL A 94 25.53 -2.30 2.24
C VAL A 94 26.20 -3.60 1.79
N CYS A 95 27.47 -3.48 1.40
CA CYS A 95 28.39 -4.58 1.16
C CYS A 95 29.22 -4.84 2.41
N THR A 96 29.23 -6.06 2.91
CA THR A 96 29.93 -6.46 4.15
C THR A 96 31.11 -7.42 3.90
N ASP A 97 31.42 -7.75 2.64
CA ASP A 97 32.56 -8.61 2.26
C ASP A 97 33.17 -8.04 0.97
N GLU A 98 34.47 -7.75 0.98
CA GLU A 98 35.22 -7.28 -0.21
C GLU A 98 35.04 -8.20 -1.43
N LYS A 99 34.81 -9.50 -1.22
CA LYS A 99 34.60 -10.46 -2.31
C LYS A 99 33.30 -10.21 -3.05
N THR A 100 32.32 -9.54 -2.44
CA THR A 100 31.02 -9.20 -3.04
C THR A 100 30.97 -7.75 -3.59
N LEU A 101 32.06 -7.00 -3.54
CA LEU A 101 32.15 -5.68 -4.20
C LEU A 101 31.80 -5.71 -5.70
N PRO A 102 32.21 -6.75 -6.47
CA PRO A 102 31.77 -6.83 -7.88
C PRO A 102 30.23 -6.88 -8.04
N ASP A 103 29.51 -7.52 -7.12
CA ASP A 103 28.03 -7.58 -7.15
C ASP A 103 27.43 -6.19 -6.87
N LEU A 104 28.05 -5.41 -5.96
CA LEU A 104 27.65 -4.03 -5.69
C LEU A 104 27.84 -3.13 -6.94
N HIS A 105 28.97 -3.29 -7.66
CA HIS A 105 29.21 -2.57 -8.93
C HIS A 105 28.26 -3.01 -10.04
N ALA A 106 27.95 -4.30 -10.15
CA ALA A 106 26.95 -4.78 -11.10
C ALA A 106 25.56 -4.19 -10.82
N LEU A 107 25.22 -3.98 -9.53
CA LEU A 107 23.97 -3.33 -9.13
C LEU A 107 23.98 -1.83 -9.51
N LEU A 108 25.13 -1.13 -9.36
CA LEU A 108 25.30 0.24 -9.83
C LEU A 108 25.07 0.33 -11.36
N GLU A 109 25.76 -0.50 -12.14
CA GLU A 109 25.62 -0.51 -13.60
C GLU A 109 24.17 -0.76 -14.03
N ARG A 110 23.49 -1.70 -13.38
CA ARG A 110 22.08 -1.99 -13.61
C ARG A 110 21.21 -0.77 -13.34
N GLY A 111 21.41 -0.10 -12.22
CA GLY A 111 20.67 1.11 -11.85
C GLY A 111 20.90 2.26 -12.83
N LEU A 112 22.14 2.46 -13.29
CA LEU A 112 22.48 3.44 -14.32
C LEU A 112 21.79 3.10 -15.65
N ALA A 113 21.78 1.83 -16.05
CA ALA A 113 21.07 1.37 -17.25
C ALA A 113 19.55 1.58 -17.15
N ASN A 114 18.98 1.52 -15.96
CA ASN A 114 17.57 1.84 -15.70
C ASN A 114 17.29 3.35 -15.68
N GLY A 115 18.32 4.20 -15.69
CA GLY A 115 18.19 5.65 -15.64
C GLY A 115 17.99 6.22 -14.21
N VAL A 116 18.43 5.51 -13.18
CA VAL A 116 18.38 6.02 -11.78
C VAL A 116 19.38 7.16 -11.64
N PRO A 117 18.93 8.38 -11.27
CA PRO A 117 19.84 9.53 -11.15
C PRO A 117 20.69 9.45 -9.87
N ASP A 118 21.89 10.06 -9.94
CA ASP A 118 22.80 10.30 -8.83
C ASP A 118 23.22 9.05 -8.02
N LEU A 119 23.07 7.86 -8.65
CA LEU A 119 23.44 6.57 -8.07
C LEU A 119 24.96 6.43 -8.02
N ARG A 120 25.54 6.09 -6.87
CA ARG A 120 26.99 5.92 -6.74
C ARG A 120 27.38 4.94 -5.63
N VAL A 121 28.55 4.35 -5.76
CA VAL A 121 29.18 3.58 -4.68
C VAL A 121 29.93 4.55 -3.77
N ILE A 122 29.74 4.40 -2.46
CA ILE A 122 30.44 5.13 -1.39
C ILE A 122 31.32 4.19 -0.60
N GLY A 123 32.46 4.72 -0.13
CA GLY A 123 33.37 3.97 0.72
C GLY A 123 32.95 3.92 2.18
N ARG A 124 33.69 3.12 2.97
CA ARG A 124 33.36 2.88 4.39
C ARG A 124 33.27 4.15 5.22
N GLU A 125 34.21 5.11 5.03
CA GLU A 125 34.27 6.33 5.84
C GLU A 125 33.00 7.16 5.66
N GLU A 126 32.61 7.45 4.43
CA GLU A 126 31.38 8.18 4.10
C GLU A 126 30.13 7.42 4.58
N LEU A 127 30.12 6.08 4.44
CA LEU A 127 29.01 5.25 4.90
C LEU A 127 28.82 5.36 6.43
N LEU A 128 29.90 5.36 7.22
CA LEU A 128 29.83 5.48 8.68
C LEU A 128 29.39 6.88 9.14
N ASP A 129 29.74 7.92 8.38
CA ASP A 129 29.26 9.29 8.64
C ASP A 129 27.76 9.41 8.39
N MET A 130 27.25 8.76 7.34
CA MET A 130 25.85 8.75 7.01
C MET A 130 25.02 7.88 7.98
N GLU A 131 25.51 6.66 8.25
CA GLU A 131 24.86 5.63 9.08
C GLU A 131 25.80 5.04 10.12
N PRO A 132 25.91 5.66 11.29
CA PRO A 132 26.83 5.20 12.34
C PRO A 132 26.54 3.79 12.87
N ASN A 133 25.32 3.29 12.72
CA ASN A 133 24.88 1.99 13.22
C ASN A 133 24.94 0.86 12.17
N VAL A 134 25.56 1.07 11.00
CA VAL A 134 25.85 -0.06 10.11
C VAL A 134 26.84 -1.03 10.74
N SER A 135 26.82 -2.26 10.25
CA SER A 135 27.71 -3.35 10.68
C SER A 135 29.18 -2.95 10.61
N ASP A 136 29.97 -3.38 11.59
CA ASP A 136 31.43 -3.18 11.60
C ASP A 136 32.13 -3.88 10.42
N ALA A 137 31.49 -4.88 9.82
CA ALA A 137 31.94 -5.56 8.61
C ALA A 137 31.66 -4.78 7.32
N ALA A 138 30.92 -3.67 7.37
CA ALA A 138 30.60 -2.89 6.17
C ALA A 138 31.87 -2.32 5.51
N VAL A 139 32.04 -2.53 4.21
CA VAL A 139 33.20 -2.08 3.41
C VAL A 139 32.84 -0.96 2.44
N ALA A 140 31.64 -0.98 1.89
CA ALA A 140 31.11 0.00 0.93
C ALA A 140 29.58 -0.06 0.90
N ALA A 141 28.94 0.90 0.25
CA ALA A 141 27.51 0.84 -0.04
C ALA A 141 27.19 1.48 -1.40
N LEU A 142 26.10 1.01 -2.02
CA LEU A 142 25.45 1.72 -3.12
C LEU A 142 24.51 2.75 -2.52
N TRP A 143 24.76 4.02 -2.77
CA TRP A 143 23.93 5.14 -2.36
C TRP A 143 22.95 5.53 -3.46
N ALA A 144 21.65 5.53 -3.14
CA ALA A 144 20.58 5.93 -4.03
C ALA A 144 19.77 7.09 -3.39
N PRO A 145 20.14 8.35 -3.68
CA PRO A 145 19.56 9.53 -3.02
C PRO A 145 18.07 9.75 -3.36
N THR A 146 17.62 9.26 -4.51
CA THR A 146 16.23 9.42 -4.96
C THR A 146 15.23 8.47 -4.29
N ALA A 147 15.71 7.48 -3.52
CA ALA A 147 14.86 6.63 -2.72
C ALA A 147 14.22 7.40 -1.55
N GLY A 148 13.11 6.91 -1.05
CA GLY A 148 12.42 7.51 0.08
C GLY A 148 11.52 6.53 0.81
N ILE A 149 10.73 7.07 1.73
CA ILE A 149 9.67 6.35 2.44
C ILE A 149 8.36 7.13 2.29
N VAL A 150 7.26 6.40 2.24
CA VAL A 150 5.90 6.95 2.11
C VAL A 150 4.97 6.26 3.11
N ASN A 151 3.91 6.94 3.57
CA ASN A 151 2.85 6.26 4.29
C ASN A 151 1.94 5.50 3.31
N PRO A 152 2.02 4.15 3.21
CA PRO A 152 1.29 3.39 2.20
C PRO A 152 -0.23 3.40 2.43
N PHE A 153 -0.66 3.57 3.68
CA PHE A 153 -2.07 3.67 4.05
C PHE A 153 -2.64 5.01 3.57
N GLN A 154 -1.97 6.11 3.93
CA GLN A 154 -2.38 7.45 3.50
C GLN A 154 -2.37 7.57 1.97
N LEU A 155 -1.32 7.07 1.30
CA LEU A 155 -1.22 7.11 -0.16
C LEU A 155 -2.41 6.41 -0.82
N THR A 156 -2.73 5.18 -0.39
CA THR A 156 -3.83 4.41 -0.99
C THR A 156 -5.19 5.06 -0.71
N CYS A 157 -5.44 5.51 0.53
CA CYS A 157 -6.67 6.20 0.90
C CYS A 157 -6.80 7.54 0.14
N ALA A 158 -5.72 8.32 0.03
CA ALA A 158 -5.72 9.60 -0.65
C ALA A 158 -6.00 9.47 -2.15
N LEU A 159 -5.43 8.46 -2.81
CA LEU A 159 -5.72 8.13 -4.20
C LEU A 159 -7.21 7.79 -4.40
N ALA A 160 -7.77 6.97 -3.51
CA ALA A 160 -9.17 6.58 -3.54
C ALA A 160 -10.10 7.78 -3.29
N GLU A 161 -9.82 8.59 -2.27
CA GLU A 161 -10.61 9.78 -1.93
C GLU A 161 -10.57 10.82 -3.05
N ASN A 162 -9.40 11.04 -3.68
CA ASN A 162 -9.28 11.94 -4.81
C ASN A 162 -10.04 11.41 -6.05
N ALA A 163 -9.95 10.10 -6.34
CA ALA A 163 -10.73 9.47 -7.41
C ALA A 163 -12.24 9.61 -7.16
N ALA A 164 -12.70 9.38 -5.93
CA ALA A 164 -14.12 9.52 -5.56
C ALA A 164 -14.60 10.98 -5.67
N ALA A 165 -13.78 11.95 -5.25
CA ALA A 165 -14.08 13.38 -5.41
C ALA A 165 -14.24 13.78 -6.89
N ASN A 166 -13.59 13.05 -7.79
CA ASN A 166 -13.70 13.21 -9.24
C ASN A 166 -14.70 12.23 -9.90
N GLY A 167 -15.61 11.65 -9.11
CA GLY A 167 -16.79 10.92 -9.62
C GLY A 167 -16.60 9.41 -9.84
N VAL A 168 -15.49 8.80 -9.37
CA VAL A 168 -15.34 7.34 -9.38
C VAL A 168 -16.16 6.74 -8.24
N GLU A 169 -17.00 5.74 -8.55
CA GLU A 169 -17.80 5.02 -7.55
C GLU A 169 -16.96 3.90 -6.92
N PHE A 170 -16.90 3.83 -5.59
CA PHE A 170 -16.26 2.73 -4.84
C PHE A 170 -17.35 1.79 -4.30
N ARG A 171 -17.32 0.54 -4.76
CA ARG A 171 -18.23 -0.55 -4.38
C ARG A 171 -17.50 -1.50 -3.44
N LEU A 172 -17.49 -1.13 -2.17
CA LEU A 172 -16.78 -1.85 -1.11
C LEU A 172 -17.61 -3.01 -0.54
N GLY A 173 -16.93 -4.05 -0.02
CA GLY A 173 -17.54 -5.30 0.41
C GLY A 173 -18.26 -6.01 -0.74
N GLU A 174 -17.83 -5.79 -1.98
CA GLU A 174 -18.42 -6.36 -3.17
C GLU A 174 -17.38 -7.12 -3.98
N ARG A 175 -17.49 -8.43 -4.01
CA ARG A 175 -16.55 -9.35 -4.67
C ARG A 175 -17.02 -9.67 -6.10
N ALA A 176 -16.14 -9.48 -7.08
CA ALA A 176 -16.35 -10.03 -8.42
C ALA A 176 -16.30 -11.56 -8.37
N CYS A 177 -17.35 -12.21 -8.87
CA CYS A 177 -17.54 -13.66 -8.84
C CYS A 177 -17.56 -14.29 -10.24
N GLY A 178 -17.70 -13.49 -11.28
CA GLY A 178 -17.69 -13.96 -12.66
C GLY A 178 -17.67 -12.81 -13.65
N LEU A 179 -17.00 -13.04 -14.77
CA LEU A 179 -16.90 -12.12 -15.89
C LEU A 179 -17.36 -12.84 -17.16
N SER A 180 -18.17 -12.19 -17.98
CA SER A 180 -18.56 -12.71 -19.28
C SER A 180 -18.77 -11.59 -20.28
N ARG A 181 -18.55 -11.89 -21.56
CA ARG A 181 -18.79 -10.96 -22.66
C ARG A 181 -19.39 -11.71 -23.85
N GLY A 182 -20.39 -11.12 -24.51
CA GLY A 182 -20.93 -11.70 -25.71
C GLY A 182 -19.95 -11.61 -26.90
N SER A 183 -20.05 -12.56 -27.82
CA SER A 183 -19.25 -12.60 -29.06
C SER A 183 -19.50 -11.43 -30.02
N ASP A 184 -20.55 -10.68 -29.80
CA ASP A 184 -20.98 -9.49 -30.58
C ASP A 184 -20.25 -8.21 -30.16
N GLY A 185 -19.31 -8.28 -29.20
CA GLY A 185 -18.61 -7.11 -28.68
C GLY A 185 -19.41 -6.29 -27.66
N SER A 186 -20.52 -6.83 -27.15
CA SER A 186 -21.31 -6.22 -26.07
C SER A 186 -20.46 -5.92 -24.84
N PRO A 187 -20.89 -5.01 -23.96
CA PRO A 187 -20.19 -4.72 -22.71
C PRO A 187 -19.98 -5.96 -21.84
N TRP A 188 -18.88 -5.99 -21.09
CA TRP A 188 -18.62 -6.98 -20.08
C TRP A 188 -19.76 -7.05 -19.07
N GLN A 189 -20.19 -8.24 -18.75
CA GLN A 189 -21.10 -8.54 -17.63
C GLN A 189 -20.27 -8.96 -16.45
N ILE A 190 -20.41 -8.25 -15.35
CA ILE A 190 -19.66 -8.48 -14.10
C ILE A 190 -20.66 -8.95 -13.06
N LEU A 191 -20.59 -10.23 -12.72
CA LEU A 191 -21.37 -10.79 -11.62
C LEU A 191 -20.59 -10.56 -10.31
N THR A 192 -21.23 -9.91 -9.35
CA THR A 192 -20.70 -9.77 -7.99
C THR A 192 -21.57 -10.52 -6.99
N ASN A 193 -21.11 -10.64 -5.74
CA ASN A 193 -21.91 -11.21 -4.64
C ASN A 193 -23.11 -10.34 -4.24
N LYS A 194 -23.23 -9.09 -4.78
CA LYS A 194 -24.31 -8.15 -4.44
C LYS A 194 -25.16 -7.73 -5.64
N ALA A 195 -24.58 -7.70 -6.85
CA ALA A 195 -25.23 -7.12 -8.01
C ALA A 195 -24.69 -7.72 -9.33
N GLN A 196 -25.37 -7.39 -10.41
CA GLN A 196 -24.86 -7.56 -11.77
C GLN A 196 -24.61 -6.17 -12.37
N LEU A 197 -23.39 -5.97 -12.90
CA LEU A 197 -22.92 -4.72 -13.46
C LEU A 197 -22.53 -4.92 -14.93
N ALA A 198 -22.45 -3.83 -15.69
CA ALA A 198 -21.91 -3.85 -17.04
C ALA A 198 -20.83 -2.79 -17.21
N ALA A 199 -19.75 -3.13 -17.95
CA ALA A 199 -18.68 -2.18 -18.27
C ALA A 199 -18.13 -2.41 -19.69
N ARG A 200 -17.67 -1.33 -20.35
CA ARG A 200 -16.99 -1.46 -21.66
C ARG A 200 -15.60 -2.06 -21.50
N VAL A 201 -14.88 -1.65 -20.44
CA VAL A 201 -13.54 -2.12 -20.10
C VAL A 201 -13.52 -2.61 -18.66
N VAL A 202 -12.85 -3.75 -18.43
CA VAL A 202 -12.57 -4.28 -17.08
C VAL A 202 -11.07 -4.23 -16.85
N VAL A 203 -10.64 -3.69 -15.71
CA VAL A 203 -9.24 -3.66 -15.28
C VAL A 203 -9.08 -4.60 -14.10
N ASN A 204 -8.20 -5.58 -14.21
CA ASN A 204 -7.86 -6.53 -13.16
C ASN A 204 -6.68 -6.00 -12.34
N ALA A 205 -6.95 -5.43 -11.17
CA ALA A 205 -5.96 -4.98 -10.19
C ALA A 205 -6.08 -5.73 -8.85
N ALA A 206 -6.45 -7.03 -8.91
CA ALA A 206 -6.80 -7.86 -7.75
C ALA A 206 -5.59 -8.39 -6.94
N GLY A 207 -4.37 -7.87 -7.18
CA GLY A 207 -3.18 -8.21 -6.41
C GLY A 207 -2.84 -9.70 -6.45
N VAL A 208 -2.73 -10.36 -5.30
CA VAL A 208 -2.38 -11.79 -5.21
C VAL A 208 -3.45 -12.72 -5.81
N ARG A 209 -4.65 -12.21 -6.07
CA ARG A 209 -5.77 -12.94 -6.69
C ARG A 209 -6.01 -12.55 -8.15
N ALA A 210 -5.06 -11.84 -8.76
CA ALA A 210 -5.22 -11.39 -10.15
C ALA A 210 -5.31 -12.55 -11.14
N ASP A 211 -4.66 -13.66 -10.89
CA ASP A 211 -4.77 -14.90 -11.68
C ASP A 211 -6.18 -15.52 -11.60
N GLU A 212 -6.83 -15.47 -10.43
CA GLU A 212 -8.20 -15.95 -10.26
C GLU A 212 -9.19 -15.11 -11.09
N VAL A 213 -9.01 -13.78 -11.11
CA VAL A 213 -9.84 -12.86 -11.91
C VAL A 213 -9.54 -13.02 -13.41
N HIS A 214 -8.27 -13.17 -13.79
CA HIS A 214 -7.84 -13.44 -15.16
C HIS A 214 -8.50 -14.71 -15.69
N ALA A 215 -8.49 -15.79 -14.93
CA ALA A 215 -9.06 -17.09 -15.31
C ALA A 215 -10.60 -17.07 -15.49
N MET A 216 -11.29 -16.02 -15.03
CA MET A 216 -12.72 -15.87 -15.29
C MET A 216 -13.03 -15.58 -16.76
N THR A 217 -12.06 -15.12 -17.55
CA THR A 217 -12.30 -14.61 -18.89
C THR A 217 -11.24 -14.95 -19.93
N SER A 218 -10.01 -15.21 -19.55
CA SER A 218 -8.89 -15.54 -20.44
C SER A 218 -8.47 -17.00 -20.30
N ALA A 219 -8.15 -17.63 -21.41
CA ALA A 219 -7.55 -18.98 -21.44
C ALA A 219 -6.02 -18.92 -21.44
N THR A 220 -5.41 -17.74 -21.54
CA THR A 220 -3.95 -17.60 -21.41
C THR A 220 -3.51 -17.89 -19.97
N PRO A 221 -2.41 -18.61 -19.75
CA PRO A 221 -2.01 -18.95 -18.39
C PRO A 221 -1.47 -17.72 -17.66
N LEU A 222 -1.98 -17.50 -16.45
CA LEU A 222 -1.41 -16.60 -15.47
C LEU A 222 -1.39 -17.33 -14.12
N ALA A 223 -0.24 -17.36 -13.46
CA ALA A 223 -0.07 -17.91 -12.13
C ALA A 223 0.59 -16.88 -11.23
N ILE A 224 -0.01 -16.63 -10.08
CA ILE A 224 0.52 -15.76 -9.02
C ILE A 224 0.83 -16.62 -7.80
N ALA A 225 2.12 -16.69 -7.44
CA ALA A 225 2.58 -17.30 -6.21
C ALA A 225 2.63 -16.24 -5.10
N PRO A 226 1.90 -16.40 -3.99
CA PRO A 226 2.02 -15.48 -2.88
C PRO A 226 3.38 -15.62 -2.21
N ARG A 227 4.21 -14.57 -2.25
CA ARG A 227 5.51 -14.52 -1.57
C ARG A 227 5.40 -13.74 -0.28
N ARG A 228 5.41 -14.47 0.85
CA ARG A 228 5.25 -13.91 2.20
C ARG A 228 6.50 -13.19 2.67
N GLY A 229 6.32 -11.95 3.15
CA GLY A 229 7.34 -11.17 3.82
C GLY A 229 6.91 -10.82 5.23
N GLN A 230 7.69 -11.23 6.24
CA GLN A 230 7.42 -11.04 7.66
C GLN A 230 8.28 -9.92 8.22
N TYR A 231 7.71 -9.10 9.13
CA TYR A 231 8.32 -7.88 9.62
C TYR A 231 8.17 -7.71 11.12
N TYR A 232 9.13 -6.97 11.71
CA TYR A 232 9.01 -6.32 13.02
C TYR A 232 8.71 -4.83 12.83
N VAL A 233 7.81 -4.30 13.65
CA VAL A 233 7.62 -2.85 13.87
C VAL A 233 8.09 -2.54 15.27
N LEU A 234 9.12 -1.71 15.39
CA LEU A 234 9.62 -1.25 16.67
C LEU A 234 9.04 0.13 17.01
N ASP A 235 8.95 0.44 18.28
CA ASP A 235 8.38 1.70 18.77
C ASP A 235 9.17 2.93 18.29
N THR A 236 8.58 4.10 18.36
CA THR A 236 9.17 5.37 17.92
C THR A 236 10.47 5.73 18.66
N CYS A 237 10.70 5.21 19.88
CA CYS A 237 11.99 5.36 20.56
C CYS A 237 13.17 4.67 19.83
N ALA A 238 12.87 3.71 18.93
CA ALA A 238 13.85 3.05 18.06
C ALA A 238 13.96 3.72 16.67
N GLY A 239 13.09 4.66 16.33
CA GLY A 239 12.94 5.20 14.98
C GLY A 239 14.16 5.93 14.42
N THR A 240 15.04 6.43 15.29
CA THR A 240 16.29 7.12 14.92
C THR A 240 17.50 6.19 14.86
N HIS A 241 17.31 4.87 15.00
CA HIS A 241 18.40 3.89 14.98
C HIS A 241 19.13 3.88 13.64
N VAL A 242 18.39 4.07 12.52
CA VAL A 242 18.96 4.37 11.20
C VAL A 242 18.31 5.64 10.64
N ARG A 243 19.02 6.35 9.77
CA ARG A 243 18.58 7.60 9.13
C ARG A 243 18.05 7.38 7.72
N HIS A 244 18.55 6.36 7.05
CA HIS A 244 18.25 5.96 5.67
C HIS A 244 17.67 4.55 5.67
N THR A 245 17.11 4.13 4.54
CA THR A 245 16.79 2.71 4.34
C THR A 245 18.07 1.94 4.10
N VAL A 246 18.39 0.95 4.95
CA VAL A 246 19.58 0.11 4.85
C VAL A 246 19.20 -1.28 4.38
N PHE A 247 19.72 -1.69 3.22
CA PHE A 247 19.55 -3.01 2.63
C PHE A 247 20.83 -3.84 2.75
N ALA A 248 20.69 -5.16 2.79
CA ALA A 248 21.77 -6.08 2.40
C ALA A 248 21.87 -6.16 0.86
N LEU A 249 23.02 -6.58 0.36
CA LEU A 249 23.17 -6.94 -1.06
C LEU A 249 22.10 -7.99 -1.43
N PRO A 250 21.43 -7.83 -2.60
CA PRO A 250 20.45 -8.80 -3.07
C PRO A 250 21.08 -10.19 -3.23
N THR A 251 20.30 -11.22 -2.91
CA THR A 251 20.62 -12.61 -3.19
C THR A 251 19.69 -13.16 -4.26
N ARG A 252 19.84 -14.43 -4.64
CA ARG A 252 18.90 -15.13 -5.54
C ARG A 252 17.45 -15.12 -5.05
N LEU A 253 17.22 -14.93 -3.73
CA LEU A 253 15.91 -14.88 -3.09
C LEU A 253 15.35 -13.44 -2.99
N GLY A 254 16.04 -12.43 -3.54
CA GLY A 254 15.62 -11.02 -3.55
C GLY A 254 16.47 -10.10 -2.67
N LYS A 255 15.93 -8.93 -2.35
CA LYS A 255 16.63 -7.79 -1.73
C LYS A 255 17.12 -8.01 -0.29
N GLY A 256 16.82 -9.15 0.31
CA GLY A 256 17.18 -9.45 1.70
C GLY A 256 16.37 -8.65 2.74
N VAL A 257 16.76 -8.82 4.00
CA VAL A 257 16.19 -8.07 5.14
C VAL A 257 16.76 -6.65 5.12
N LEU A 258 15.91 -5.68 5.36
CA LEU A 258 16.25 -4.25 5.47
C LEU A 258 15.89 -3.71 6.86
N VAL A 259 16.49 -2.58 7.20
CA VAL A 259 16.14 -1.76 8.36
C VAL A 259 15.85 -0.36 7.87
N THR A 260 14.69 0.21 8.21
CA THR A 260 14.25 1.53 7.70
C THR A 260 13.41 2.27 8.75
N PRO A 261 13.52 3.59 8.85
CA PRO A 261 12.54 4.38 9.57
C PRO A 261 11.22 4.39 8.80
N THR A 262 10.13 4.76 9.45
CA THR A 262 8.83 5.02 8.81
C THR A 262 8.50 6.52 8.91
N THR A 263 7.59 7.00 8.07
CA THR A 263 7.10 8.40 8.14
C THR A 263 6.45 8.72 9.49
N ALA A 264 5.98 7.69 10.19
CA ALA A 264 5.38 7.78 11.52
C ALA A 264 6.42 7.73 12.67
N GLY A 265 7.71 7.65 12.37
CA GLY A 265 8.82 7.62 13.35
C GLY A 265 9.07 6.26 13.99
N ASN A 266 8.47 5.17 13.52
CA ASN A 266 8.79 3.81 13.94
C ASN A 266 10.02 3.27 13.19
N LEU A 267 10.62 2.18 13.68
CA LEU A 267 11.62 1.41 12.94
C LEU A 267 10.99 0.13 12.42
N LEU A 268 11.14 -0.14 11.12
CA LEU A 268 10.67 -1.34 10.45
C LEU A 268 11.86 -2.23 10.10
N VAL A 269 11.76 -3.53 10.41
CA VAL A 269 12.80 -4.53 10.13
C VAL A 269 12.18 -5.73 9.44
N GLY A 270 12.70 -6.13 8.31
CA GLY A 270 12.20 -7.20 7.43
C GLY A 270 12.43 -6.84 5.96
N PRO A 271 11.82 -7.52 5.03
CA PRO A 271 11.03 -8.73 5.17
C PRO A 271 11.83 -10.03 5.03
N THR A 272 11.16 -11.16 5.32
CA THR A 272 11.52 -12.46 4.74
C THR A 272 11.06 -12.55 3.28
N ALA A 273 11.44 -13.64 2.59
CA ALA A 273 10.95 -13.97 1.26
C ALA A 273 10.68 -15.48 1.19
N GLU A 274 9.43 -15.87 1.39
CA GLU A 274 8.98 -17.25 1.46
C GLU A 274 7.80 -17.45 0.50
N ASP A 275 7.94 -18.33 -0.47
CA ASP A 275 6.84 -18.69 -1.35
C ASP A 275 5.92 -19.67 -0.61
N ILE A 276 4.62 -19.39 -0.62
CA ILE A 276 3.59 -20.17 0.02
C ILE A 276 2.43 -20.40 -0.96
N ASP A 277 1.60 -21.41 -0.69
CA ASP A 277 0.44 -21.71 -1.55
C ASP A 277 -0.82 -20.94 -1.11
N ASP A 278 -0.89 -20.57 0.17
CA ASP A 278 -2.07 -19.92 0.76
C ASP A 278 -2.07 -18.41 0.48
N LYS A 279 -3.00 -17.94 -0.34
CA LYS A 279 -3.23 -16.53 -0.64
C LYS A 279 -3.82 -15.71 0.51
N ASP A 280 -4.22 -16.37 1.59
CA ASP A 280 -4.69 -15.77 2.85
C ASP A 280 -3.65 -15.94 3.99
N GLY A 281 -2.50 -16.55 3.73
CA GLY A 281 -1.44 -16.85 4.69
C GLY A 281 -0.66 -15.64 5.19
N VAL A 282 -1.32 -14.74 5.93
CA VAL A 282 -0.76 -13.48 6.47
C VAL A 282 -0.30 -13.59 7.92
N ASP A 283 -0.10 -14.79 8.43
CA ASP A 283 0.48 -15.04 9.76
C ASP A 283 1.99 -14.79 9.79
N THR A 284 2.53 -14.48 10.97
CA THR A 284 3.98 -14.48 11.23
C THR A 284 4.38 -15.77 11.93
N THR A 285 5.57 -16.28 11.61
CA THR A 285 6.09 -17.53 12.17
C THR A 285 7.34 -17.27 13.03
N ALA A 286 7.56 -18.12 14.04
CA ALA A 286 8.76 -18.01 14.87
C ALA A 286 10.05 -18.14 14.04
N ALA A 287 10.05 -19.02 13.03
CA ALA A 287 11.20 -19.23 12.15
C ALA A 287 11.47 -17.97 11.28
N GLY A 288 10.43 -17.41 10.63
CA GLY A 288 10.59 -16.22 9.79
C GLY A 288 11.02 -15.00 10.61
N LEU A 289 10.47 -14.82 11.82
CA LEU A 289 10.88 -13.74 12.69
C LEU A 289 12.33 -13.93 13.23
N ALA A 290 12.78 -15.16 13.47
CA ALA A 290 14.18 -15.45 13.81
C ALA A 290 15.11 -15.11 12.62
N GLU A 291 14.73 -15.49 11.41
CA GLU A 291 15.47 -15.16 10.18
C GLU A 291 15.62 -13.65 10.00
N VAL A 292 14.56 -12.87 10.24
CA VAL A 292 14.63 -11.39 10.18
C VAL A 292 15.68 -10.85 11.14
N ARG A 293 15.73 -11.34 12.39
CA ARG A 293 16.72 -10.92 13.39
C ARG A 293 18.15 -11.23 12.97
N GLU A 294 18.38 -12.45 12.50
CA GLU A 294 19.70 -12.90 12.07
C GLU A 294 20.21 -12.08 10.88
N LYS A 295 19.37 -11.91 9.86
CA LYS A 295 19.75 -11.20 8.63
C LYS A 295 19.88 -9.70 8.82
N ALA A 296 19.10 -9.08 9.70
CA ALA A 296 19.23 -7.66 10.00
C ALA A 296 20.61 -7.32 10.62
N ALA A 297 21.14 -8.21 11.46
CA ALA A 297 22.45 -8.05 12.10
C ALA A 297 23.64 -8.05 11.11
N ILE A 298 23.44 -8.53 9.87
CA ILE A 298 24.48 -8.50 8.83
C ILE A 298 24.80 -7.05 8.44
N THR A 299 23.78 -6.19 8.35
CA THR A 299 23.94 -4.81 7.85
C THR A 299 23.84 -3.74 8.90
N VAL A 300 23.05 -3.95 9.96
CA VAL A 300 22.82 -2.98 11.05
C VAL A 300 23.06 -3.65 12.40
N ARG A 301 23.96 -3.06 13.19
CA ARG A 301 24.28 -3.57 14.52
C ARG A 301 23.23 -3.13 15.55
N ASP A 302 23.10 -3.91 16.63
CA ASP A 302 22.35 -3.58 17.85
C ASP A 302 20.89 -3.13 17.62
N VAL A 303 20.22 -3.68 16.60
CA VAL A 303 18.80 -3.38 16.36
C VAL A 303 17.99 -3.67 17.63
N PRO A 304 17.27 -2.68 18.19
CA PRO A 304 16.64 -2.79 19.51
C PRO A 304 15.32 -3.59 19.47
N PHE A 305 15.37 -4.87 19.13
CA PHE A 305 14.18 -5.75 19.01
C PHE A 305 13.32 -5.86 20.27
N ARG A 306 13.86 -5.50 21.45
CA ARG A 306 13.07 -5.42 22.69
C ARG A 306 11.97 -4.34 22.65
N GLU A 307 12.12 -3.36 21.77
CA GLU A 307 11.15 -2.29 21.53
C GLU A 307 10.07 -2.68 20.51
N CYS A 308 9.97 -3.97 20.18
CA CYS A 308 8.94 -4.46 19.26
C CYS A 308 7.54 -4.21 19.84
N ILE A 309 6.71 -3.51 19.07
CA ILE A 309 5.30 -3.27 19.40
C ILE A 309 4.35 -4.13 18.56
N ARG A 310 4.81 -4.65 17.41
CA ARG A 310 4.00 -5.47 16.51
C ARG A 310 4.87 -6.27 15.55
N THR A 311 4.37 -7.43 15.13
CA THR A 311 4.80 -8.14 13.94
C THR A 311 3.67 -8.21 12.93
N PHE A 312 3.99 -8.28 11.64
CA PHE A 312 3.02 -8.49 10.58
C PHE A 312 3.65 -9.20 9.40
N SER A 313 2.84 -9.68 8.50
CA SER A 313 3.30 -10.17 7.20
C SER A 313 2.43 -9.64 6.06
N GLY A 314 2.99 -9.63 4.86
CA GLY A 314 2.30 -9.28 3.63
C GLY A 314 2.68 -10.21 2.49
N LEU A 315 1.75 -10.40 1.56
CA LEU A 315 1.91 -11.27 0.41
C LEU A 315 2.20 -10.44 -0.84
N ARG A 316 3.34 -10.70 -1.49
CA ARG A 316 3.66 -10.15 -2.81
C ARG A 316 3.04 -11.02 -3.88
N ALA A 317 2.48 -10.40 -4.90
CA ALA A 317 1.94 -11.08 -6.08
C ALA A 317 3.08 -11.50 -7.02
N HIS A 318 3.86 -12.52 -6.63
CA HIS A 318 5.04 -12.96 -7.35
C HIS A 318 4.68 -13.79 -8.58
N ARG A 319 5.45 -13.61 -9.65
CA ARG A 319 5.41 -14.37 -10.90
C ARG A 319 6.83 -14.84 -11.25
N GLU A 320 6.96 -16.02 -11.86
CA GLU A 320 8.25 -16.64 -12.19
C GLU A 320 9.11 -15.75 -13.11
N GLU A 321 8.50 -15.07 -14.07
CA GLU A 321 9.19 -14.17 -15.01
C GLU A 321 9.74 -12.90 -14.36
N HIS A 322 9.32 -12.61 -13.12
CA HIS A 322 9.79 -11.49 -12.30
C HIS A 322 9.66 -10.11 -13.00
N ASP A 323 8.52 -9.91 -13.67
CA ASP A 323 8.15 -8.63 -14.27
C ASP A 323 6.65 -8.37 -14.08
N PHE A 324 6.22 -7.12 -14.18
CA PHE A 324 4.82 -6.75 -14.16
C PHE A 324 4.10 -7.24 -15.42
N LEU A 325 2.89 -7.76 -15.26
CA LEU A 325 2.00 -8.07 -16.36
C LEU A 325 0.93 -6.98 -16.48
N ILE A 326 1.13 -6.05 -17.42
CA ILE A 326 0.17 -4.96 -17.66
C ILE A 326 -0.14 -4.90 -19.14
N GLY A 327 -1.40 -5.10 -19.49
CA GLY A 327 -1.87 -5.05 -20.88
C GLY A 327 -3.23 -5.66 -21.08
N GLU A 328 -3.79 -5.46 -22.26
CA GLU A 328 -5.02 -6.11 -22.68
C GLU A 328 -4.77 -7.60 -22.93
N ALA A 329 -5.62 -8.47 -22.37
CA ALA A 329 -5.51 -9.91 -22.57
C ALA A 329 -5.78 -10.27 -24.05
N PRO A 330 -4.91 -11.07 -24.71
CA PRO A 330 -4.98 -11.27 -26.17
C PRO A 330 -6.28 -11.92 -26.66
N ASP A 331 -6.90 -12.74 -25.81
CA ASP A 331 -8.13 -13.49 -26.09
C ASP A 331 -9.37 -12.88 -25.43
N ALA A 332 -9.23 -11.75 -24.73
CA ALA A 332 -10.31 -11.10 -24.00
C ALA A 332 -10.31 -9.56 -24.26
N PRO A 333 -10.68 -9.07 -25.46
CA PRO A 333 -10.68 -7.66 -25.78
C PRO A 333 -11.47 -6.82 -24.78
N GLY A 334 -10.90 -5.70 -24.32
CA GLY A 334 -11.46 -4.84 -23.27
C GLY A 334 -11.25 -5.34 -21.85
N PHE A 335 -10.52 -6.45 -21.65
CA PHE A 335 -10.04 -6.89 -20.33
C PHE A 335 -8.56 -6.59 -20.22
N VAL A 336 -8.18 -5.76 -19.25
CA VAL A 336 -6.81 -5.27 -19.04
C VAL A 336 -6.27 -5.81 -17.71
N ASP A 337 -5.25 -6.62 -17.78
CA ASP A 337 -4.52 -7.04 -16.59
C ASP A 337 -3.60 -5.92 -16.07
N CYS A 338 -3.59 -5.74 -14.76
CA CYS A 338 -2.59 -5.07 -13.96
C CYS A 338 -2.20 -6.05 -12.84
N ALA A 339 -1.49 -7.10 -13.23
CA ALA A 339 -1.21 -8.28 -12.45
C ALA A 339 0.30 -8.45 -12.19
N ALA A 340 0.65 -9.37 -11.31
CA ALA A 340 2.04 -9.62 -10.89
C ALA A 340 2.74 -8.35 -10.34
N ILE A 341 1.97 -7.47 -9.71
CA ILE A 341 2.50 -6.25 -9.12
C ILE A 341 3.08 -6.57 -7.75
N GLU A 342 4.31 -7.06 -7.76
CA GLU A 342 5.12 -7.30 -6.57
C GLU A 342 6.01 -6.07 -6.23
N SER A 343 7.03 -6.19 -5.38
CA SER A 343 8.01 -5.11 -5.19
C SER A 343 8.79 -4.85 -6.49
N PRO A 344 8.83 -3.59 -6.96
CA PRO A 344 8.55 -2.32 -6.30
C PRO A 344 7.18 -1.66 -6.61
N GLY A 345 6.10 -2.40 -6.61
CA GLY A 345 4.77 -1.94 -7.01
C GLY A 345 4.26 -0.67 -6.30
N LEU A 346 4.59 -0.49 -5.00
CA LEU A 346 4.23 0.73 -4.27
C LEU A 346 4.90 1.97 -4.91
N SER A 347 6.20 1.90 -5.17
CA SER A 347 6.97 2.98 -5.83
C SER A 347 6.48 3.24 -7.25
N ALA A 348 6.15 2.16 -7.97
CA ALA A 348 5.69 2.22 -9.36
C ALA A 348 4.22 2.67 -9.49
N SER A 349 3.44 2.68 -8.41
CA SER A 349 1.99 2.88 -8.48
C SER A 349 1.53 4.14 -9.20
N PRO A 350 2.20 5.32 -9.11
CA PRO A 350 1.80 6.49 -9.89
C PRO A 350 1.97 6.28 -11.40
N ALA A 351 3.08 5.66 -11.81
CA ALA A 351 3.36 5.34 -13.21
C ALA A 351 2.46 4.22 -13.73
N ILE A 352 2.16 3.20 -12.92
CA ILE A 352 1.18 2.15 -13.22
C ILE A 352 -0.19 2.78 -13.51
N GLY A 353 -0.63 3.70 -12.66
CA GLY A 353 -1.90 4.41 -12.85
C GLY A 353 -1.98 5.09 -14.21
N ARG A 354 -0.97 5.88 -14.57
CA ARG A 354 -0.88 6.55 -15.89
C ARG A 354 -0.82 5.58 -17.05
N HIS A 355 0.00 4.53 -16.92
CA HIS A 355 0.20 3.54 -17.98
C HIS A 355 -1.09 2.78 -18.30
N VAL A 356 -1.79 2.27 -17.28
CA VAL A 356 -3.06 1.55 -17.45
C VAL A 356 -4.15 2.50 -17.96
N ALA A 357 -4.24 3.72 -17.42
CA ALA A 357 -5.19 4.72 -17.92
C ALA A 357 -4.97 5.04 -19.40
N GLY A 358 -3.72 5.09 -19.87
CA GLY A 358 -3.40 5.23 -21.30
C GLY A 358 -3.89 4.07 -22.15
N ILE A 359 -3.72 2.82 -21.71
CA ILE A 359 -4.23 1.62 -22.39
C ILE A 359 -5.76 1.69 -22.46
N VAL A 360 -6.43 1.96 -21.36
CA VAL A 360 -7.89 2.04 -21.27
C VAL A 360 -8.43 3.18 -22.16
N ALA A 361 -7.76 4.34 -22.16
CA ALA A 361 -8.13 5.46 -23.03
C ALA A 361 -8.07 5.06 -24.52
N GLY A 362 -7.02 4.34 -24.93
CA GLY A 362 -6.89 3.81 -26.30
C GLY A 362 -8.06 2.88 -26.68
N ILE A 363 -8.42 1.95 -25.79
CA ILE A 363 -9.56 1.02 -26.01
C ILE A 363 -10.89 1.77 -26.11
N LEU A 364 -11.06 2.83 -25.32
CA LEU A 364 -12.28 3.64 -25.32
C LEU A 364 -12.37 4.68 -26.46
N GLY A 365 -11.32 4.81 -27.28
CA GLY A 365 -11.27 5.78 -28.39
C GLY A 365 -10.83 7.18 -27.95
N ASN A 366 -9.97 7.25 -26.92
CA ASN A 366 -9.38 8.49 -26.37
C ASN A 366 -10.44 9.52 -25.93
N PRO A 367 -11.21 9.22 -24.88
CA PRO A 367 -12.21 10.14 -24.36
C PRO A 367 -11.55 11.48 -23.94
N PRO A 368 -12.28 12.61 -24.00
CA PRO A 368 -11.73 13.90 -23.62
C PRO A 368 -11.37 13.94 -22.13
N LEU A 369 -10.57 14.95 -21.75
CA LEU A 369 -10.32 15.24 -20.35
C LEU A 369 -11.60 15.75 -19.68
N ARG A 370 -11.79 15.35 -18.43
CA ARG A 370 -12.90 15.81 -17.60
C ARG A 370 -12.73 17.29 -17.27
N GLU A 371 -13.75 18.08 -17.55
CA GLU A 371 -13.83 19.46 -17.09
C GLU A 371 -13.96 19.48 -15.56
N GLY A 372 -13.19 20.37 -14.92
CA GLY A 372 -13.24 20.57 -13.45
C GLY A 372 -12.58 19.45 -12.65
N PHE A 373 -11.65 18.68 -13.23
CA PHE A 373 -10.85 17.72 -12.46
C PHE A 373 -10.12 18.39 -11.30
N VAL A 374 -10.32 17.90 -10.09
CA VAL A 374 -9.66 18.35 -8.86
C VAL A 374 -8.42 17.50 -8.60
N ALA A 375 -7.23 18.05 -8.87
CA ALA A 375 -5.96 17.34 -8.72
C ALA A 375 -5.55 17.14 -7.26
N THR A 376 -5.89 18.10 -6.39
CA THR A 376 -5.44 18.14 -5.00
C THR A 376 -6.47 17.55 -4.04
N ARG A 377 -5.97 17.07 -2.92
CA ARG A 377 -6.77 16.63 -1.76
C ARG A 377 -6.18 17.28 -0.50
N ARG A 378 -7.02 17.68 0.43
CA ARG A 378 -6.60 18.03 1.78
C ARG A 378 -6.75 16.84 2.70
N GLY A 379 -5.69 16.45 3.37
CA GLY A 379 -5.68 15.36 4.36
C GLY A 379 -6.42 15.71 5.64
N ILE A 380 -6.64 14.71 6.48
CA ILE A 380 -7.15 14.91 7.85
C ILE A 380 -6.03 15.58 8.67
N PRO A 381 -6.30 16.72 9.34
CA PRO A 381 -5.27 17.43 10.10
C PRO A 381 -4.58 16.55 11.14
N ASP A 382 -3.24 16.45 11.09
CA ASP A 382 -2.46 15.70 12.08
C ASP A 382 -2.10 16.63 13.27
N VAL A 383 -2.90 16.58 14.31
CA VAL A 383 -2.71 17.44 15.51
C VAL A 383 -1.44 17.10 16.28
N ALA A 384 -0.88 15.90 16.13
CA ALA A 384 0.37 15.53 16.80
C ALA A 384 1.58 16.30 16.27
N ARG A 385 1.52 16.76 15.02
CA ARG A 385 2.56 17.52 14.34
C ARG A 385 2.22 19.01 14.20
N MET A 386 0.97 19.39 14.55
CA MET A 386 0.47 20.75 14.39
C MET A 386 1.03 21.69 15.48
N PRO A 387 1.40 22.94 15.16
CA PRO A 387 1.72 23.97 16.14
C PRO A 387 0.58 24.17 17.13
N ARG A 388 0.91 24.43 18.41
CA ARG A 388 -0.09 24.56 19.49
C ARG A 388 -1.16 25.64 19.22
N GLU A 389 -0.78 26.74 18.60
CA GLU A 389 -1.70 27.84 18.29
C GLU A 389 -2.70 27.42 17.22
N GLU A 390 -2.24 26.78 16.15
CA GLU A 390 -3.10 26.25 15.09
C GLU A 390 -4.05 25.17 15.63
N TRP A 391 -3.56 24.29 16.51
CA TRP A 391 -4.43 23.30 17.16
C TRP A 391 -5.48 23.97 18.05
N ALA A 392 -5.12 25.00 18.80
CA ALA A 392 -6.05 25.75 19.61
C ALA A 392 -7.13 26.46 18.76
N ASP A 393 -6.77 26.97 17.58
CA ASP A 393 -7.70 27.55 16.62
C ASP A 393 -8.65 26.49 16.07
N LEU A 394 -8.12 25.35 15.65
CA LEU A 394 -8.92 24.23 15.18
C LEU A 394 -9.90 23.73 16.25
N VAL A 395 -9.48 23.66 17.51
CA VAL A 395 -10.37 23.27 18.62
C VAL A 395 -11.50 24.28 18.86
N ARG A 396 -11.24 25.58 18.64
CA ARG A 396 -12.32 26.62 18.74
C ARG A 396 -13.38 26.42 17.65
N GLU A 397 -12.98 26.06 16.45
CA GLU A 397 -13.87 25.79 15.32
C GLU A 397 -14.54 24.40 15.43
N ARG A 398 -13.75 23.39 15.82
CA ARG A 398 -14.11 21.98 15.90
C ARG A 398 -13.74 21.42 17.29
N PRO A 399 -14.63 21.54 18.31
CA PRO A 399 -14.32 21.08 19.69
C PRO A 399 -13.97 19.59 19.83
N ASP A 400 -14.38 18.76 18.89
CA ASP A 400 -14.05 17.35 18.82
C ASP A 400 -12.52 17.12 18.57
N TYR A 401 -11.83 18.07 17.97
CA TYR A 401 -10.36 18.03 17.84
C TYR A 401 -9.62 18.29 19.17
N GLY A 402 -10.31 18.76 20.21
CA GLY A 402 -9.74 18.90 21.56
C GLY A 402 -9.80 17.62 22.40
N ARG A 403 -10.48 16.57 21.95
CA ARG A 403 -10.68 15.31 22.71
C ARG A 403 -9.77 14.21 22.22
N VAL A 404 -8.63 13.99 22.91
CA VAL A 404 -7.66 12.94 22.56
C VAL A 404 -8.24 11.56 22.90
N VAL A 405 -8.38 10.71 21.90
CA VAL A 405 -8.83 9.31 21.99
C VAL A 405 -7.66 8.34 22.02
N CYS A 406 -6.75 8.41 21.05
CA CYS A 406 -5.55 7.59 21.03
C CYS A 406 -4.37 8.36 21.64
N ARG A 407 -3.98 8.01 22.88
CA ARG A 407 -2.92 8.73 23.60
C ARG A 407 -1.52 8.45 23.08
N CYS A 408 -1.24 7.24 22.57
CA CYS A 408 0.08 6.85 22.06
C CYS A 408 0.45 7.61 20.76
N ARG A 409 -0.55 8.00 19.97
CA ARG A 409 -0.39 8.66 18.67
C ARG A 409 -1.00 10.07 18.67
N THR A 410 -1.55 10.52 19.79
CA THR A 410 -2.23 11.81 19.95
C THR A 410 -3.34 12.04 18.91
N VAL A 411 -4.16 10.98 18.64
CA VAL A 411 -5.27 11.09 17.71
C VAL A 411 -6.53 11.51 18.45
N THR A 412 -7.24 12.51 17.91
CA THR A 412 -8.43 13.10 18.50
C THR A 412 -9.73 12.48 17.96
N GLU A 413 -10.83 12.76 18.63
CA GLU A 413 -12.18 12.37 18.19
C GLU A 413 -12.48 12.99 16.82
N GLY A 414 -12.13 14.27 16.58
CA GLY A 414 -12.34 14.95 15.31
C GLY A 414 -11.67 14.26 14.14
N GLN A 415 -10.41 13.84 14.30
CA GLN A 415 -9.69 13.06 13.27
C GLN A 415 -10.38 11.72 12.96
N ILE A 416 -10.87 11.01 14.01
CA ILE A 416 -11.58 9.74 13.83
C ILE A 416 -12.91 9.96 13.10
N VAL A 417 -13.64 11.00 13.46
CA VAL A 417 -14.91 11.37 12.80
C VAL A 417 -14.68 11.70 11.33
N ASP A 418 -13.64 12.48 11.03
CA ASP A 418 -13.30 12.82 9.63
C ASP A 418 -12.90 11.56 8.84
N ALA A 419 -12.17 10.61 9.44
CA ALA A 419 -11.83 9.32 8.83
C ALA A 419 -13.07 8.46 8.51
N ILE A 420 -14.11 8.51 9.37
CA ILE A 420 -15.38 7.80 9.16
C ILE A 420 -16.22 8.47 8.06
N ARG A 421 -16.20 9.80 8.00
CA ARG A 421 -16.98 10.61 7.06
C ARG A 421 -16.33 10.80 5.69
N ALA A 422 -15.06 10.45 5.55
CA ALA A 422 -14.35 10.45 4.26
C ALA A 422 -15.09 9.62 3.19
N VAL A 423 -14.81 9.83 1.93
CA VAL A 423 -15.39 9.05 0.82
C VAL A 423 -14.25 8.53 -0.07
N PRO A 424 -13.99 7.22 -0.06
CA PRO A 424 -14.59 6.18 0.81
C PRO A 424 -14.14 6.32 2.27
N GLY A 425 -15.07 6.12 3.22
CA GLY A 425 -14.84 6.30 4.65
C GLY A 425 -14.64 5.00 5.43
N ALA A 426 -14.01 5.10 6.61
CA ALA A 426 -13.80 3.96 7.50
C ALA A 426 -15.12 3.34 7.97
N ARG A 427 -15.19 2.00 8.01
CA ARG A 427 -16.34 1.22 8.49
C ARG A 427 -15.95 0.20 9.55
N SER A 428 -14.66 0.06 9.84
CA SER A 428 -14.08 -0.85 10.83
C SER A 428 -13.02 -0.13 11.66
N VAL A 429 -12.55 -0.74 12.76
CA VAL A 429 -11.50 -0.17 13.61
C VAL A 429 -10.20 -0.01 12.83
N ASP A 430 -9.83 -0.99 12.00
CA ASP A 430 -8.64 -0.90 11.15
C ASP A 430 -8.85 0.06 9.96
N GLY A 431 -10.09 0.33 9.55
CA GLY A 431 -10.42 1.39 8.60
C GLY A 431 -10.07 2.79 9.15
N VAL A 432 -10.42 3.06 10.41
CA VAL A 432 -10.00 4.28 11.13
C VAL A 432 -8.47 4.33 11.27
N LYS A 433 -7.87 3.21 11.68
CA LYS A 433 -6.42 3.07 11.85
C LYS A 433 -5.63 3.38 10.56
N ARG A 434 -6.11 2.94 9.40
CA ARG A 434 -5.49 3.22 8.09
C ARG A 434 -5.45 4.71 7.75
N ARG A 435 -6.40 5.51 8.23
CA ARG A 435 -6.51 6.94 7.89
C ARG A 435 -5.82 7.87 8.88
N VAL A 436 -5.87 7.53 10.18
CA VAL A 436 -5.39 8.42 11.26
C VAL A 436 -4.48 7.75 12.28
N GLU A 437 -4.00 6.53 12.01
CA GLU A 437 -3.06 5.76 12.85
C GLU A 437 -3.53 5.48 14.28
N ALA A 438 -4.81 5.69 14.61
CA ALA A 438 -5.36 5.31 15.91
C ALA A 438 -5.23 3.79 16.11
N GLY A 439 -4.55 3.38 17.19
CA GLY A 439 -4.25 1.97 17.46
C GLY A 439 -2.92 1.46 16.91
N MET A 440 -2.10 2.28 16.22
CA MET A 440 -0.76 1.91 15.72
C MET A 440 0.37 2.15 16.73
N GLY A 441 0.11 2.80 17.85
CA GLY A 441 1.15 3.06 18.85
C GLY A 441 1.37 1.88 19.80
N ARG A 442 2.19 2.09 20.84
CA ARG A 442 2.70 1.06 21.78
C ARG A 442 1.64 0.12 22.35
N CYS A 443 0.42 0.58 22.64
CA CYS A 443 -0.64 -0.26 23.21
C CYS A 443 -1.45 -1.04 22.16
N GLN A 444 -1.22 -0.85 20.88
CA GLN A 444 -1.88 -1.55 19.76
C GLN A 444 -3.42 -1.58 19.87
N GLY A 445 -4.01 -0.43 20.18
CA GLY A 445 -5.47 -0.28 20.30
C GLY A 445 -6.07 -0.63 21.66
N GLY A 446 -5.29 -1.18 22.58
CA GLY A 446 -5.79 -1.64 23.89
C GLY A 446 -6.51 -0.57 24.72
N PHE A 447 -6.31 0.71 24.40
CA PHE A 447 -6.97 1.81 25.11
C PHE A 447 -8.02 2.53 24.26
N CYS A 448 -7.76 2.77 22.98
CA CYS A 448 -8.64 3.59 22.13
C CYS A 448 -9.74 2.80 21.43
N THR A 449 -9.62 1.48 21.27
CA THR A 449 -10.58 0.65 20.51
C THR A 449 -12.04 0.81 20.98
N PRO A 450 -12.39 0.78 22.29
CA PRO A 450 -13.78 0.94 22.71
C PRO A 450 -14.38 2.29 22.28
N LYS A 451 -13.59 3.37 22.37
CA LYS A 451 -14.05 4.70 21.94
C LYS A 451 -14.18 4.80 20.42
N ILE A 452 -13.31 4.13 19.66
CA ILE A 452 -13.44 4.04 18.19
C ILE A 452 -14.71 3.30 17.80
N MET A 453 -15.06 2.20 18.51
CA MET A 453 -16.31 1.45 18.27
C MET A 453 -17.54 2.33 18.52
N GLU A 454 -17.56 3.06 19.63
CA GLU A 454 -18.64 4.03 19.93
C GLU A 454 -18.79 5.08 18.83
N LEU A 455 -17.65 5.64 18.33
CA LEU A 455 -17.67 6.65 17.28
C LEU A 455 -18.14 6.08 15.93
N LEU A 456 -17.71 4.87 15.57
CA LEU A 456 -18.18 4.18 14.37
C LEU A 456 -19.69 3.94 14.43
N ALA A 457 -20.21 3.43 15.57
CA ALA A 457 -21.63 3.22 15.75
C ALA A 457 -22.45 4.54 15.71
N ARG A 458 -21.87 5.63 16.22
CA ARG A 458 -22.52 6.96 16.19
C ARG A 458 -22.57 7.54 14.78
N GLU A 459 -21.50 7.42 14.01
CA GLU A 459 -21.32 8.11 12.72
C GLU A 459 -21.82 7.31 11.52
N VAL A 460 -21.84 5.97 11.61
CA VAL A 460 -22.26 5.09 10.50
C VAL A 460 -23.72 4.70 10.68
N PRO A 461 -24.63 5.14 9.79
CA PRO A 461 -26.06 4.83 9.91
C PRO A 461 -26.32 3.31 9.94
N GLY A 462 -27.04 2.84 10.95
CA GLY A 462 -27.45 1.44 11.09
C GLY A 462 -26.35 0.50 11.60
N LEU A 463 -25.17 1.00 11.97
CA LEU A 463 -24.12 0.20 12.60
C LEU A 463 -24.30 0.23 14.12
N GLU A 464 -24.54 -0.94 14.71
CA GLU A 464 -24.58 -1.10 16.17
C GLU A 464 -23.15 -1.30 16.73
N GLU A 465 -22.86 -0.81 17.93
CA GLU A 465 -21.54 -0.92 18.56
C GLU A 465 -21.07 -2.38 18.68
N GLY A 466 -21.95 -3.30 19.02
CA GLY A 466 -21.65 -4.74 19.09
C GLY A 466 -21.37 -5.39 17.73
N SER A 467 -21.74 -4.74 16.63
CA SER A 467 -21.51 -5.22 15.27
C SER A 467 -20.26 -4.62 14.61
N VAL A 468 -19.55 -3.71 15.30
CA VAL A 468 -18.32 -3.14 14.81
C VAL A 468 -17.25 -4.25 14.67
N THR A 469 -16.64 -4.33 13.49
CA THR A 469 -15.58 -5.29 13.20
C THR A 469 -14.19 -4.67 13.40
N LYS A 470 -13.21 -5.54 13.57
CA LYS A 470 -11.82 -5.09 13.57
C LYS A 470 -11.37 -4.65 12.17
N ASP A 471 -11.64 -5.48 11.15
CA ASP A 471 -11.15 -5.29 9.77
C ASP A 471 -12.09 -5.99 8.77
N GLY A 472 -13.38 -5.58 8.75
CA GLY A 472 -14.38 -6.13 7.86
C GLY A 472 -14.97 -7.47 8.28
N ALA A 473 -15.63 -8.13 7.34
CA ALA A 473 -16.35 -9.37 7.58
C ALA A 473 -15.45 -10.48 8.16
N GLY A 474 -15.95 -11.24 9.13
CA GLY A 474 -15.19 -12.33 9.76
C GLY A 474 -14.27 -11.90 10.90
N SER A 475 -14.21 -10.61 11.26
CA SER A 475 -13.36 -10.09 12.33
C SER A 475 -14.14 -9.39 13.46
N PRO A 476 -15.15 -10.04 14.09
CA PRO A 476 -15.96 -9.42 15.13
C PRO A 476 -15.11 -9.12 16.38
N LEU A 477 -15.32 -7.94 16.98
CA LEU A 477 -14.69 -7.55 18.25
C LEU A 477 -15.51 -7.98 19.46
N ALA A 478 -16.82 -8.16 19.31
CA ALA A 478 -17.71 -8.68 20.32
C ALA A 478 -18.47 -9.88 19.75
N LEU A 479 -18.49 -11.01 20.49
CA LEU A 479 -19.20 -12.23 20.09
C LEU A 479 -20.59 -12.34 20.76
N GLY A 480 -20.95 -11.41 21.66
CA GLY A 480 -22.18 -11.36 22.39
C GLY A 480 -22.01 -10.74 23.78
N ARG A 481 -23.09 -10.63 24.51
CA ARG A 481 -23.09 -10.15 25.90
C ARG A 481 -22.79 -11.31 26.85
N THR A 482 -21.84 -11.17 27.76
CA THR A 482 -21.47 -12.19 28.75
C THR A 482 -22.56 -12.41 29.81
N LYS A 483 -23.60 -11.58 29.84
CA LYS A 483 -24.73 -11.62 30.78
C LYS A 483 -26.09 -11.69 30.07
N GLU A 484 -26.18 -12.33 28.91
CA GLU A 484 -27.46 -12.76 28.39
C GLU A 484 -27.92 -13.93 29.28
N VAL A 485 -28.74 -13.60 30.28
CA VAL A 485 -29.54 -14.58 30.98
C VAL A 485 -30.54 -15.09 29.97
N ASP A 486 -30.52 -16.40 29.69
CA ASP A 486 -31.57 -17.07 28.94
C ASP A 486 -32.91 -16.60 29.50
N ALA A 487 -33.66 -15.80 28.76
CA ALA A 487 -35.06 -15.57 29.02
C ALA A 487 -35.79 -16.84 28.60
N SER A 488 -35.75 -17.84 29.49
CA SER A 488 -36.59 -19.03 29.42
C SER A 488 -38.07 -18.69 29.66
#